data_cff69522874f438142057c402a76e284
#
_entry.id   cff69522874f438142057c402a76e284
#
_cell.length_a   1.000
_cell.length_b   1.000
_cell.length_c   1.000
_cell.angle_alpha   90.00
_cell.angle_beta   90.00
_cell.angle_gamma   90.00
#
_symmetry.space_group_name_H-M   'P 1'
#
loop_
_entity.id
_entity.type
_entity.pdbx_description
1 polymer ?
#
loop_
_entity_poly.entity_id
_entity_poly.type
_entity_poly.pdbx_seq_one_letter_code
_entity_poly.pdbx_strand_id
1 'polypeptide(L)'
;MKIVFMGDSFTRGFGVRRNESWFSLLEKETKKTLVNKGINGDTTSGMLARLHRDGQLEKPDYIFIEGGVNDFIAGSECGIPQNNYMAMVHQAYHAGMIPVLV
;
A
#
# COMPACT_ATOMS: atom_id res chain seq x y z
N MET A 1 0.71 8.55 -16.10
CA MET A 1 0.10 7.56 -15.18
C MET A 1 0.77 7.63 -13.83
N LYS A 2 -0.02 7.62 -12.78
CA LYS A 2 0.45 7.70 -11.40
C LYS A 2 0.03 6.44 -10.63
N ILE A 3 0.96 5.84 -9.92
CA ILE A 3 0.73 4.62 -9.15
C ILE A 3 1.14 4.86 -7.70
N VAL A 4 0.22 4.64 -6.77
CA VAL A 4 0.49 4.69 -5.33
C VAL A 4 0.69 3.27 -4.81
N PHE A 5 1.69 3.08 -3.97
CA PHE A 5 1.96 1.81 -3.29
C PHE A 5 1.68 2.00 -1.80
N MET A 6 0.56 1.45 -1.35
CA MET A 6 0.16 1.43 0.05
C MET A 6 0.66 0.13 0.68
N GLY A 7 1.31 0.24 1.81
CA GLY A 7 1.78 -0.96 2.45
C GLY A 7 2.54 -0.71 3.74
N ASP A 8 3.25 -1.74 4.17
CA ASP A 8 4.05 -1.74 5.39
C ASP A 8 5.55 -1.62 5.07
N SER A 9 6.40 -2.28 5.86
CA SER A 9 7.84 -2.24 5.68
C SER A 9 8.31 -2.88 4.37
N PHE A 10 7.59 -3.86 3.83
CA PHE A 10 7.90 -4.42 2.51
C PHE A 10 7.80 -3.36 1.42
N THR A 11 6.70 -2.63 1.43
CA THR A 11 6.49 -1.54 0.48
C THR A 11 7.52 -0.43 0.70
N ARG A 12 7.78 -0.09 1.96
CA ARG A 12 8.75 0.95 2.30
C ARG A 12 10.18 0.61 1.85
N GLY A 13 10.54 -0.69 1.85
CA GLY A 13 11.90 -1.14 1.53
C GLY A 13 12.80 -1.25 2.75
N PHE A 14 12.22 -1.57 3.91
CA PHE A 14 12.97 -1.76 5.16
C PHE A 14 14.00 -2.87 5.01
N GLY A 15 15.18 -2.65 5.58
CA GLY A 15 16.24 -3.66 5.65
C GLY A 15 17.24 -3.61 4.51
N VAL A 16 17.03 -2.76 3.51
CA VAL A 16 17.99 -2.55 2.41
C VAL A 16 18.27 -1.06 2.25
N ARG A 17 19.36 -0.73 1.57
CA ARG A 17 19.68 0.66 1.25
C ARG A 17 18.59 1.22 0.34
N ARG A 18 18.34 2.52 0.43
CA ARG A 18 17.30 3.18 -0.34
C ARG A 18 17.40 2.92 -1.85
N ASN A 19 18.62 3.01 -2.39
CA ASN A 19 18.86 2.80 -3.82
C ASN A 19 18.85 1.34 -4.24
N GLU A 20 18.79 0.41 -3.28
CA GLU A 20 18.74 -1.03 -3.51
C GLU A 20 17.34 -1.60 -3.28
N SER A 21 16.38 -0.78 -2.84
CA SER A 21 15.01 -1.24 -2.63
C SER A 21 14.34 -1.56 -3.96
N TRP A 22 13.37 -2.48 -3.90
CA TRP A 22 12.58 -2.83 -5.08
C TRP A 22 11.93 -1.58 -5.71
N PHE A 23 11.48 -0.66 -4.87
CA PHE A 23 10.82 0.56 -5.33
C PHE A 23 11.77 1.46 -6.12
N SER A 24 12.97 1.68 -5.60
CA SER A 24 13.98 2.49 -6.31
C SER A 24 14.39 1.84 -7.64
N LEU A 25 14.50 0.51 -7.65
CA LEU A 25 14.82 -0.22 -8.89
C LEU A 25 13.68 -0.07 -9.90
N LEU A 26 12.44 -0.16 -9.44
CA LEU A 26 11.28 0.02 -10.31
C LEU A 26 11.20 1.45 -10.86
N GLU A 27 11.49 2.45 -10.05
CA GLU A 27 11.50 3.84 -10.50
C GLU A 27 12.48 4.06 -11.66
N LYS A 28 13.62 3.37 -11.64
CA LYS A 28 14.61 3.47 -12.71
C LYS A 28 14.16 2.82 -14.01
N GLU A 29 13.29 1.81 -13.92
CA GLU A 29 12.83 1.03 -15.06
C GLU A 29 11.57 1.58 -15.71
N THR A 30 10.90 2.54 -15.08
CA THR A 30 9.64 3.07 -15.61
C THR A 30 9.66 4.59 -15.65
N LYS A 31 8.92 5.15 -16.61
CA LYS A 31 8.71 6.60 -16.73
C LYS A 31 7.43 7.05 -16.01
N LYS A 32 6.74 6.13 -15.35
CA LYS A 32 5.51 6.43 -14.62
C LYS A 32 5.84 7.11 -13.29
N THR A 33 4.89 7.88 -12.77
CA THR A 33 5.02 8.49 -11.46
C THR A 33 4.66 7.47 -10.40
N LEU A 34 5.61 7.11 -9.56
CA LEU A 34 5.43 6.14 -8.49
C LEU A 34 5.50 6.86 -7.13
N VAL A 35 4.57 6.56 -6.24
CA VAL A 35 4.53 7.16 -4.90
C VAL A 35 4.52 6.04 -3.87
N ASN A 36 5.53 6.02 -3.01
CA ASN A 36 5.66 5.01 -1.96
C ASN A 36 5.01 5.52 -0.67
N LYS A 37 3.94 4.88 -0.27
CA LYS A 37 3.22 5.16 0.98
C LYS A 37 3.33 3.98 1.96
N GLY A 38 4.44 3.26 1.91
CA GLY A 38 4.73 2.23 2.89
C GLY A 38 5.11 2.83 4.23
N ILE A 39 4.60 2.27 5.31
CA ILE A 39 4.94 2.66 6.68
C ILE A 39 5.36 1.42 7.45
N ASN A 40 6.59 1.43 8.00
CA ASN A 40 7.11 0.31 8.77
C ASN A 40 6.20 -0.01 9.94
N GLY A 41 5.87 -1.28 10.10
CA GLY A 41 5.04 -1.76 11.19
C GLY A 41 3.54 -1.57 11.01
N ASP A 42 3.09 -1.00 9.89
CA ASP A 42 1.67 -0.72 9.70
C ASP A 42 0.84 -2.00 9.57
N THR A 43 -0.39 -1.91 10.04
CA THR A 43 -1.40 -2.96 9.92
C THR A 43 -2.41 -2.60 8.85
N THR A 44 -3.27 -3.55 8.48
CA THR A 44 -4.34 -3.27 7.52
C THR A 44 -5.32 -2.24 8.07
N SER A 45 -5.56 -2.21 9.39
CA SER A 45 -6.39 -1.18 10.01
C SER A 45 -5.75 0.20 9.88
N GLY A 46 -4.44 0.29 10.11
CA GLY A 46 -3.70 1.54 9.92
C GLY A 46 -3.73 2.02 8.49
N MET A 47 -3.56 1.10 7.54
CA MET A 47 -3.61 1.41 6.11
C MET A 47 -5.00 1.92 5.70
N LEU A 48 -6.05 1.24 6.15
CA LEU A 48 -7.43 1.66 5.86
C LEU A 48 -7.70 3.06 6.41
N ALA A 49 -7.24 3.34 7.62
CA ALA A 49 -7.46 4.64 8.27
C ALA A 49 -6.83 5.80 7.50
N ARG A 50 -5.73 5.55 6.78
CA ARG A 50 -4.99 6.59 6.03
C ARG A 50 -5.18 6.52 4.52
N LEU A 51 -6.03 5.63 4.02
CA LEU A 51 -6.19 5.42 2.58
C LEU A 51 -6.63 6.70 1.85
N HIS A 52 -7.55 7.45 2.44
CA HIS A 52 -8.00 8.70 1.84
C HIS A 52 -6.85 9.71 1.74
N ARG A 53 -6.17 9.97 2.85
CA ARG A 53 -5.09 10.95 2.91
C ARG A 53 -3.89 10.57 2.06
N ASP A 54 -3.44 9.33 2.17
CA ASP A 54 -2.18 8.90 1.56
C ASP A 54 -2.37 8.30 0.17
N GLY A 55 -3.54 7.76 -0.13
CA GLY A 55 -3.84 7.15 -1.40
C GLY A 55 -4.73 8.02 -2.28
N GLN A 56 -5.94 8.26 -1.84
CA GLN A 56 -6.97 8.90 -2.67
C GLN A 56 -6.62 10.34 -3.05
N LEU A 57 -6.07 11.13 -2.13
CA LEU A 57 -5.71 12.53 -2.40
C LEU A 57 -4.55 12.66 -3.38
N GLU A 58 -3.77 11.60 -3.60
CA GLU A 58 -2.75 11.57 -4.64
C GLU A 58 -3.36 11.43 -6.04
N LYS A 59 -4.63 11.10 -6.13
CA LYS A 59 -5.35 10.89 -7.39
C LYS A 59 -4.66 9.92 -8.33
N PRO A 60 -4.27 8.72 -7.86
CA PRO A 60 -3.57 7.76 -8.69
C PRO A 60 -4.51 7.06 -9.65
N ASP A 61 -3.96 6.53 -10.74
CA ASP A 61 -4.69 5.63 -11.64
C ASP A 61 -4.78 4.23 -11.04
N TYR A 62 -3.69 3.77 -10.42
CA TYR A 62 -3.61 2.46 -9.76
C TYR A 62 -3.14 2.63 -8.33
N ILE A 63 -3.68 1.81 -7.44
CA ILE A 63 -3.21 1.72 -6.07
C ILE A 63 -2.88 0.26 -5.74
N PHE A 64 -1.63 0.00 -5.44
CA PHE A 64 -1.17 -1.31 -4.98
C PHE A 64 -1.31 -1.36 -3.47
N ILE A 65 -1.90 -2.45 -2.96
CA ILE A 65 -2.17 -2.62 -1.54
C ILE A 65 -1.49 -3.91 -1.08
N GLU A 66 -0.57 -3.76 -0.13
CA GLU A 66 0.20 -4.86 0.43
C GLU A 66 0.20 -4.74 1.95
N GLY A 67 -0.05 -5.83 2.66
CA GLY A 67 -0.04 -5.82 4.12
C GLY A 67 -0.68 -7.06 4.70
N GLY A 68 -0.74 -7.11 6.03
CA GLY A 68 -1.36 -8.20 6.77
C GLY A 68 -0.40 -8.95 7.68
N VAL A 69 0.90 -8.92 7.41
CA VAL A 69 1.87 -9.64 8.24
C VAL A 69 1.94 -9.05 9.65
N ASN A 70 1.85 -7.73 9.78
CA ASN A 70 1.87 -7.07 11.08
C ASN A 70 0.57 -7.31 11.85
N ASP A 71 -0.57 -7.46 11.17
CA ASP A 71 -1.81 -7.90 11.78
C ASP A 71 -1.63 -9.28 12.42
N PHE A 72 -1.02 -10.20 11.68
CA PHE A 72 -0.75 -11.56 12.16
C PHE A 72 0.18 -11.53 13.38
N ILE A 73 1.28 -10.77 13.31
CA ILE A 73 2.23 -10.65 14.43
C ILE A 73 1.55 -10.07 15.67
N ALA A 74 0.64 -9.11 15.49
CA ALA A 74 -0.10 -8.48 16.58
C ALA A 74 -1.21 -9.37 17.16
N GLY A 75 -1.47 -10.53 16.55
CA GLY A 75 -2.48 -11.48 17.03
C GLY A 75 -3.91 -11.13 16.62
N SER A 76 -4.09 -10.35 15.57
CA SER A 76 -5.43 -10.02 15.07
C SER A 76 -6.15 -11.28 14.56
N GLU A 77 -7.46 -11.32 14.74
CA GLU A 77 -8.28 -12.37 14.15
C GLU A 77 -8.24 -12.27 12.63
N CYS A 78 -8.25 -13.42 11.95
CA CYS A 78 -8.10 -13.51 10.49
C CYS A 78 -9.13 -12.66 9.72
N GLY A 79 -10.35 -12.54 10.25
CA GLY A 79 -11.40 -11.77 9.60
C GLY A 79 -11.13 -10.26 9.54
N ILE A 80 -10.30 -9.73 10.44
CA ILE A 80 -10.02 -8.29 10.49
C ILE A 80 -9.23 -7.83 9.27
N PRO A 81 -8.05 -8.43 8.95
CA PRO A 81 -7.33 -8.01 7.75
C PRO A 81 -8.10 -8.28 6.46
N GLN A 82 -8.85 -9.38 6.40
CA GLN A 82 -9.69 -9.66 5.22
C GLN A 82 -10.73 -8.56 5.00
N ASN A 83 -11.45 -8.17 6.07
CA ASN A 83 -12.45 -7.10 6.00
C ASN A 83 -11.81 -5.75 5.65
N ASN A 84 -10.62 -5.47 6.18
CA ASN A 84 -9.89 -4.24 5.87
C ASN A 84 -9.48 -4.19 4.40
N TYR A 85 -9.01 -5.31 3.84
CA TYR A 85 -8.71 -5.40 2.42
C TYR A 85 -9.94 -5.14 1.57
N MET A 86 -11.06 -5.77 1.90
CA MET A 86 -12.33 -5.55 1.19
C MET A 86 -12.73 -4.08 1.23
N ALA A 87 -12.64 -3.44 2.40
CA ALA A 87 -12.97 -2.03 2.56
C ALA A 87 -12.07 -1.15 1.71
N MET A 88 -10.75 -1.42 1.70
CA MET A 88 -9.81 -0.65 0.89
C MET A 88 -10.06 -0.81 -0.61
N VAL A 89 -10.36 -2.02 -1.06
CA VAL A 89 -10.69 -2.27 -2.47
C VAL A 89 -11.95 -1.50 -2.87
N HIS A 90 -12.99 -1.56 -2.06
CA HIS A 90 -14.23 -0.84 -2.34
C HIS A 90 -14.02 0.66 -2.36
N GLN A 91 -13.29 1.20 -1.39
CA GLN A 91 -13.01 2.62 -1.32
C GLN A 91 -12.19 3.08 -2.54
N ALA A 92 -11.17 2.32 -2.91
CA ALA A 92 -10.33 2.65 -4.07
C ALA A 92 -11.17 2.64 -5.36
N TYR A 93 -11.96 1.60 -5.57
CA TYR A 93 -12.80 1.47 -6.75
C TYR A 93 -13.77 2.64 -6.87
N HIS A 94 -14.48 2.97 -5.79
CA HIS A 94 -15.46 4.06 -5.80
C HIS A 94 -14.80 5.45 -5.94
N ALA A 95 -13.54 5.57 -5.60
CA ALA A 95 -12.78 6.81 -5.79
C ALA A 95 -12.13 6.92 -7.18
N GLY A 96 -12.37 5.96 -8.06
CA GLY A 96 -11.83 5.97 -9.42
C GLY A 96 -10.42 5.41 -9.55
N MET A 97 -9.89 4.78 -8.53
CA MET A 97 -8.59 4.10 -8.58
C MET A 97 -8.79 2.63 -8.95
N ILE A 98 -7.81 2.05 -9.62
CA ILE A 98 -7.80 0.61 -9.89
C ILE A 98 -6.97 -0.07 -8.80
N PRO A 99 -7.60 -0.82 -7.88
CA PRO A 99 -6.85 -1.49 -6.82
C PRO A 99 -6.18 -2.77 -7.32
N VAL A 100 -4.95 -3.00 -6.85
CA VAL A 100 -4.20 -4.22 -7.12
C VAL A 100 -3.72 -4.76 -5.78
N LEU A 101 -4.11 -5.99 -5.45
CA LEU A 101 -3.69 -6.65 -4.22
C LEU A 101 -2.38 -7.41 -4.47
N VAL A 102 -1.48 -7.28 -3.53
CA VAL A 102 -0.17 -7.93 -3.60
C VAL A 102 -0.03 -8.97 -2.50
#